data_47205ede9ef64cc7c4962a0605fcd5ee
#
_entry.id   47205ede9ef64cc7c4962a0605fcd5ee
#
_cell.length_a   1.000
_cell.length_b   1.000
_cell.length_c   1.000
_cell.angle_alpha   90.00
_cell.angle_beta   90.00
_cell.angle_gamma   90.00
#
_symmetry.space_group_name_H-M   'P 1'
#
loop_
_entity.id
_entity.type
_entity.pdbx_description
1 polymer ?
#
loop_
_entity_poly.entity_id
_entity_poly.type
_entity_poly.pdbx_seq_one_letter_code
_entity_poly.pdbx_strand_id
1 'polypeptide(L)'
;MKGGKGGATLPERGQWPDKLVIPAFVGAALFLIAGFLLAFLWAPPVAGAQVDGVELIAGNMVSNKLLLSQKIFYFHMPVALVSFVALAFAAYYSIRYLITQQQRFDTCAECAMKISLVFIICTMITGEMWTRFEWGVWWVWEPRLTTYLVLMLIVIAYFVVRSAFATNASRRCTFSAAVCLLSFVDVPICYAVTRLIPSSIHPVVLREGGLSGDMALTLCVCLIGFMCLGFVLYRLVFGQTRVSQRTAQLIDQVSKQEEAYE
;
A
#
# COMPACT_ATOMS: atom_id res chain seq x y z
N MET A 1 -32.64 26.89 -37.36
CA MET A 1 -31.19 26.90 -37.37
C MET A 1 -30.71 27.56 -36.08
N LYS A 2 -30.29 26.79 -35.08
CA LYS A 2 -29.54 27.29 -33.93
C LYS A 2 -28.46 26.22 -33.67
N GLY A 3 -27.24 26.53 -34.11
CA GLY A 3 -26.05 25.66 -33.91
C GLY A 3 -25.66 25.68 -32.44
N GLY A 4 -25.87 24.57 -31.75
CA GLY A 4 -25.35 24.35 -30.42
C GLY A 4 -23.85 24.02 -30.53
N LYS A 5 -23.00 25.00 -30.24
CA LYS A 5 -21.57 24.78 -29.95
C LYS A 5 -21.46 24.03 -28.62
N GLY A 6 -21.52 22.72 -28.68
CA GLY A 6 -21.07 21.87 -27.56
C GLY A 6 -19.56 21.89 -27.47
N GLY A 7 -18.97 23.01 -27.06
CA GLY A 7 -17.58 23.04 -26.67
C GLY A 7 -17.42 22.15 -25.44
N ALA A 8 -16.78 20.99 -25.60
CA ALA A 8 -16.35 20.18 -24.49
C ALA A 8 -15.39 21.04 -23.66
N THR A 9 -15.90 21.65 -22.60
CA THR A 9 -15.07 22.31 -21.60
C THR A 9 -14.19 21.26 -20.97
N LEU A 10 -12.92 21.32 -21.30
CA LEU A 10 -11.88 20.50 -20.62
C LEU A 10 -12.06 20.70 -19.12
N PRO A 11 -12.15 19.64 -18.33
CA PRO A 11 -12.28 19.80 -16.89
C PRO A 11 -11.10 20.63 -16.40
N GLU A 12 -11.44 21.74 -15.74
CA GLU A 12 -10.49 22.63 -15.10
C GLU A 12 -9.43 21.85 -14.34
N ARG A 13 -8.21 22.39 -14.30
CA ARG A 13 -7.07 21.88 -13.51
C ARG A 13 -7.59 21.44 -12.15
N GLY A 14 -7.72 20.13 -11.95
CA GLY A 14 -8.14 19.62 -10.66
C GLY A 14 -7.17 20.16 -9.62
N GLN A 15 -7.65 21.04 -8.79
CA GLN A 15 -6.96 21.66 -7.66
C GLN A 15 -6.73 20.62 -6.54
N TRP A 16 -5.93 19.64 -6.85
CA TRP A 16 -5.25 18.92 -5.79
C TRP A 16 -3.94 19.65 -5.57
N PRO A 17 -3.56 19.94 -4.33
CA PRO A 17 -2.41 20.77 -4.09
C PRO A 17 -1.13 20.01 -4.48
N ASP A 18 -0.68 20.18 -5.73
CA ASP A 18 0.66 19.76 -6.14
C ASP A 18 1.72 20.38 -5.21
N LYS A 19 1.36 21.47 -4.55
CA LYS A 19 2.14 22.15 -3.52
C LYS A 19 2.46 21.27 -2.30
N LEU A 20 1.69 20.20 -2.04
CA LEU A 20 1.94 19.28 -0.92
C LEU A 20 2.88 18.11 -1.27
N VAL A 21 3.14 17.86 -2.55
CA VAL A 21 3.97 16.71 -2.97
C VAL A 21 5.42 16.90 -2.54
N ILE A 22 5.99 18.09 -2.76
CA ILE A 22 7.37 18.38 -2.37
C ILE A 22 7.56 18.34 -0.86
N PRO A 23 6.76 19.06 -0.03
CA PRO A 23 6.90 18.94 1.43
C PRO A 23 6.63 17.53 1.95
N ALA A 24 5.69 16.77 1.36
CA ALA A 24 5.46 15.38 1.73
C ALA A 24 6.64 14.48 1.37
N PHE A 25 7.29 14.70 0.23
CA PHE A 25 8.50 13.97 -0.15
C PHE A 25 9.68 14.26 0.79
N VAL A 26 9.90 15.53 1.11
CA VAL A 26 10.91 15.93 2.11
C VAL A 26 10.59 15.33 3.48
N GLY A 27 9.32 15.39 3.89
CA GLY A 27 8.87 14.76 5.13
C GLY A 27 9.10 13.26 5.12
N ALA A 28 8.75 12.56 4.03
CA ALA A 28 9.00 11.12 3.88
C ALA A 28 10.49 10.81 4.06
N ALA A 29 11.37 11.53 3.37
CA ALA A 29 12.82 11.33 3.46
C ALA A 29 13.33 11.54 4.89
N LEU A 30 12.97 12.65 5.53
CA LEU A 30 13.41 12.97 6.88
C LEU A 30 12.92 11.96 7.92
N PHE A 31 11.61 11.58 7.87
CA PHE A 31 11.04 10.62 8.82
C PHE A 31 11.56 9.20 8.59
N LEU A 32 11.81 8.78 7.33
CA LEU A 32 12.39 7.47 7.06
C LEU A 32 13.87 7.39 7.48
N ILE A 33 14.66 8.44 7.25
CA ILE A 33 16.04 8.51 7.75
C ILE A 33 16.04 8.50 9.28
N ALA A 34 15.25 9.33 9.92
CA ALA A 34 15.13 9.35 11.38
C ALA A 34 14.65 8.00 11.91
N GLY A 35 13.62 7.38 11.29
CA GLY A 35 13.13 6.07 11.66
C GLY A 35 14.18 4.97 11.53
N PHE A 36 15.00 5.01 10.47
CA PHE A 36 16.13 4.10 10.31
C PHE A 36 17.16 4.28 11.44
N LEU A 37 17.58 5.51 11.71
CA LEU A 37 18.54 5.79 12.80
C LEU A 37 17.98 5.37 14.16
N LEU A 38 16.73 5.69 14.47
CA LEU A 38 16.08 5.28 15.70
C LEU A 38 15.99 3.75 15.81
N ALA A 39 15.59 3.05 14.73
CA ALA A 39 15.45 1.61 14.73
C ALA A 39 16.78 0.89 14.98
N PHE A 40 17.88 1.36 14.40
CA PHE A 40 19.16 0.67 14.48
C PHE A 40 20.05 1.14 15.61
N LEU A 41 19.97 2.41 16.01
CA LEU A 41 20.90 3.01 16.97
C LEU A 41 20.27 3.24 18.36
N TRP A 42 18.94 3.36 18.45
CA TRP A 42 18.30 3.81 19.70
C TRP A 42 17.25 2.85 20.25
N ALA A 43 16.42 2.23 19.41
CA ALA A 43 15.34 1.36 19.87
C ALA A 43 15.90 0.15 20.64
N PRO A 44 15.48 -0.06 21.91
CA PRO A 44 15.97 -1.16 22.73
C PRO A 44 15.49 -2.50 22.18
N PRO A 45 16.18 -3.63 22.50
CA PRO A 45 15.66 -4.96 22.24
C PRO A 45 14.41 -5.24 23.07
N VAL A 46 13.55 -6.14 22.57
CA VAL A 46 12.34 -6.56 23.31
C VAL A 46 12.75 -7.22 24.62
N ALA A 47 12.18 -6.74 25.73
CA ALA A 47 12.43 -7.31 27.06
C ALA A 47 11.90 -8.76 27.11
N GLY A 48 12.72 -9.68 27.64
CA GLY A 48 12.35 -11.10 27.81
C GLY A 48 12.51 -11.99 26.56
N ALA A 49 13.08 -11.45 25.50
CA ALA A 49 13.44 -12.26 24.34
C ALA A 49 14.46 -13.35 24.75
N GLN A 50 14.05 -14.60 24.70
CA GLN A 50 14.97 -15.73 24.95
C GLN A 50 16.03 -15.78 23.87
N VAL A 51 17.28 -15.78 24.30
CA VAL A 51 18.44 -15.75 23.42
C VAL A 51 18.79 -17.20 23.05
N ASP A 52 18.14 -17.73 22.02
CA ASP A 52 18.58 -18.98 21.38
C ASP A 52 19.67 -18.65 20.36
N GLY A 53 20.90 -19.03 20.66
CA GLY A 53 22.05 -18.79 19.79
C GLY A 53 22.79 -17.49 20.15
N VAL A 54 23.69 -17.62 21.10
CA VAL A 54 24.54 -16.53 21.59
C VAL A 54 25.82 -16.52 20.75
N GLU A 55 26.07 -15.45 20.03
CA GLU A 55 27.38 -15.17 19.42
C GLU A 55 28.12 -14.13 20.25
N LEU A 56 29.44 -14.34 20.42
CA LEU A 56 30.34 -13.43 21.11
C LEU A 56 30.78 -12.35 20.12
N ILE A 57 30.18 -11.16 20.17
CA ILE A 57 30.58 -10.02 19.34
C ILE A 57 31.22 -8.98 20.28
N ALA A 58 32.51 -8.67 20.05
CA ALA A 58 33.26 -7.69 20.83
C ALA A 58 33.22 -7.92 22.36
N GLY A 59 33.22 -9.18 22.81
CA GLY A 59 33.18 -9.56 24.21
C GLY A 59 31.79 -9.55 24.86
N ASN A 60 30.74 -9.22 24.12
CA ASN A 60 29.34 -9.28 24.56
C ASN A 60 28.62 -10.45 23.90
N MET A 61 27.88 -11.21 24.71
CA MET A 61 26.97 -12.26 24.22
C MET A 61 25.73 -11.60 23.61
N VAL A 62 25.63 -11.59 22.29
CA VAL A 62 24.52 -10.97 21.54
C VAL A 62 23.81 -12.01 20.71
N SER A 63 22.50 -12.12 20.84
CA SER A 63 21.68 -12.91 19.92
C SER A 63 21.47 -12.14 18.64
N ASN A 64 22.13 -12.55 17.57
CA ASN A 64 22.02 -11.90 16.26
C ASN A 64 20.63 -12.04 15.64
N LYS A 65 19.90 -13.13 15.91
CA LYS A 65 18.57 -13.37 15.35
C LYS A 65 17.56 -12.32 15.80
N LEU A 66 17.46 -12.09 17.10
CA LEU A 66 16.49 -11.16 17.70
C LEU A 66 16.72 -9.69 17.33
N LEU A 67 17.98 -9.27 17.24
CA LEU A 67 18.29 -7.88 16.88
C LEU A 67 17.86 -7.52 15.46
N LEU A 68 18.07 -8.42 14.50
CA LEU A 68 17.68 -8.18 13.10
C LEU A 68 16.18 -8.33 12.88
N SER A 69 15.56 -9.36 13.42
CA SER A 69 14.12 -9.61 13.26
C SER A 69 13.27 -8.50 13.84
N GLN A 70 13.64 -8.02 15.05
CA GLN A 70 12.98 -6.87 15.66
C GLN A 70 13.12 -5.61 14.79
N LYS A 71 14.28 -5.38 14.15
CA LYS A 71 14.47 -4.21 13.29
C LYS A 71 13.56 -4.26 12.05
N ILE A 72 13.31 -5.43 11.50
CA ILE A 72 12.38 -5.63 10.38
C ILE A 72 10.97 -5.15 10.76
N PHE A 73 10.52 -5.34 11.99
CA PHE A 73 9.21 -4.90 12.48
C PHE A 73 8.94 -3.40 12.24
N TYR A 74 9.95 -2.53 12.44
CA TYR A 74 9.80 -1.08 12.26
C TYR A 74 9.58 -0.65 10.82
N PHE A 75 9.86 -1.49 9.86
CA PHE A 75 9.62 -1.25 8.44
C PHE A 75 8.44 -2.06 7.92
N HIS A 76 8.34 -3.33 8.30
CA HIS A 76 7.29 -4.25 7.89
C HIS A 76 5.89 -3.77 8.33
N MET A 77 5.72 -3.42 9.60
CA MET A 77 4.43 -3.02 10.14
C MET A 77 3.89 -1.73 9.52
N PRO A 78 4.68 -0.63 9.38
CA PRO A 78 4.23 0.56 8.67
C PRO A 78 3.86 0.30 7.21
N VAL A 79 4.64 -0.50 6.48
CA VAL A 79 4.37 -0.84 5.08
C VAL A 79 3.04 -1.59 4.95
N ALA A 80 2.77 -2.55 5.84
CA ALA A 80 1.49 -3.25 5.88
C ALA A 80 0.31 -2.30 6.18
N LEU A 81 0.47 -1.38 7.13
CA LEU A 81 -0.58 -0.39 7.45
C LEU A 81 -0.86 0.57 6.29
N VAL A 82 0.18 1.02 5.58
CA VAL A 82 0.00 1.87 4.37
C VAL A 82 -0.77 1.11 3.29
N SER A 83 -0.52 -0.19 3.09
CA SER A 83 -1.28 -1.00 2.13
C SER A 83 -2.77 -1.04 2.48
N PHE A 84 -3.12 -1.20 3.76
CA PHE A 84 -4.51 -1.20 4.22
C PHE A 84 -5.18 0.16 4.07
N VAL A 85 -4.46 1.25 4.35
CA VAL A 85 -4.97 2.62 4.13
C VAL A 85 -5.21 2.86 2.64
N ALA A 86 -4.30 2.44 1.76
CA ALA A 86 -4.48 2.55 0.32
C ALA A 86 -5.70 1.76 -0.17
N LEU A 87 -5.92 0.53 0.36
CA LEU A 87 -7.12 -0.27 0.07
C LEU A 87 -8.40 0.40 0.56
N ALA A 88 -8.38 1.03 1.73
CA ALA A 88 -9.54 1.78 2.24
C ALA A 88 -9.90 2.95 1.32
N PHE A 89 -8.92 3.71 0.83
CA PHE A 89 -9.15 4.75 -0.17
C PHE A 89 -9.66 4.18 -1.49
N ALA A 90 -9.08 3.06 -1.97
CA ALA A 90 -9.54 2.39 -3.18
C ALA A 90 -11.01 1.93 -3.05
N ALA A 91 -11.37 1.32 -1.92
CA ALA A 91 -12.75 0.91 -1.63
C ALA A 91 -13.72 2.09 -1.56
N TYR A 92 -13.33 3.18 -0.89
CA TYR A 92 -14.12 4.41 -0.87
C TYR A 92 -14.41 4.93 -2.28
N TYR A 93 -13.38 5.04 -3.12
CA TYR A 93 -13.56 5.54 -4.49
C TYR A 93 -14.32 4.54 -5.36
N SER A 94 -14.16 3.22 -5.14
CA SER A 94 -14.95 2.19 -5.84
C SER A 94 -16.44 2.30 -5.51
N ILE A 95 -16.81 2.50 -4.24
CA ILE A 95 -18.19 2.77 -3.83
C ILE A 95 -18.70 4.06 -4.49
N ARG A 96 -17.90 5.14 -4.48
CA ARG A 96 -18.27 6.39 -5.13
C ARG A 96 -18.49 6.22 -6.63
N TYR A 97 -17.67 5.39 -7.30
CA TYR A 97 -17.86 5.06 -8.70
C TYR A 97 -19.17 4.30 -8.92
N LEU A 98 -19.45 3.25 -8.15
CA LEU A 98 -20.65 2.45 -8.31
C LEU A 98 -21.95 3.28 -8.13
N ILE A 99 -21.94 4.26 -7.23
CA ILE A 99 -23.08 5.14 -6.99
C ILE A 99 -23.22 6.21 -8.08
N THR A 100 -22.11 6.84 -8.50
CA THR A 100 -22.15 8.04 -9.35
C THR A 100 -21.85 7.77 -10.82
N GLN A 101 -21.29 6.62 -11.16
CA GLN A 101 -20.78 6.22 -12.49
C GLN A 101 -19.76 7.21 -13.08
N GLN A 102 -19.14 8.05 -12.24
CA GLN A 102 -18.18 9.05 -12.69
C GLN A 102 -16.78 8.43 -12.80
N GLN A 103 -16.21 8.45 -14.00
CA GLN A 103 -14.91 7.86 -14.33
C GLN A 103 -13.75 8.37 -13.45
N ARG A 104 -13.85 9.61 -12.93
CA ARG A 104 -12.82 10.16 -12.02
C ARG A 104 -12.62 9.29 -10.78
N PHE A 105 -13.69 8.72 -10.25
CA PHE A 105 -13.60 7.87 -9.05
C PHE A 105 -12.95 6.52 -9.36
N ASP A 106 -13.23 5.93 -10.53
CA ASP A 106 -12.53 4.73 -10.98
C ASP A 106 -11.01 4.99 -11.14
N THR A 107 -10.64 6.12 -11.73
CA THR A 107 -9.21 6.51 -11.84
C THR A 107 -8.54 6.65 -10.46
N CYS A 108 -9.23 7.28 -9.49
CA CYS A 108 -8.71 7.40 -8.12
C CYS A 108 -8.54 6.03 -7.46
N ALA A 109 -9.54 5.14 -7.61
CA ALA A 109 -9.49 3.78 -7.09
C ALA A 109 -8.34 2.97 -7.70
N GLU A 110 -8.17 3.03 -9.03
CA GLU A 110 -7.08 2.35 -9.73
C GLU A 110 -5.69 2.80 -9.23
N CYS A 111 -5.49 4.11 -9.05
CA CYS A 111 -4.24 4.63 -8.52
C CYS A 111 -3.98 4.14 -7.09
N ALA A 112 -5.00 4.12 -6.23
CA ALA A 112 -4.89 3.61 -4.87
C ALA A 112 -4.60 2.09 -4.85
N MET A 113 -5.22 1.31 -5.75
CA MET A 113 -4.93 -0.12 -5.89
C MET A 113 -3.50 -0.40 -6.35
N LYS A 114 -2.94 0.42 -7.26
CA LYS A 114 -1.51 0.32 -7.66
C LYS A 114 -0.59 0.53 -6.47
N ILE A 115 -0.86 1.56 -5.66
CA ILE A 115 -0.07 1.82 -4.45
C ILE A 115 -0.23 0.70 -3.44
N SER A 116 -1.45 0.22 -3.21
CA SER A 116 -1.69 -0.91 -2.32
C SER A 116 -0.89 -2.14 -2.74
N LEU A 117 -0.89 -2.50 -4.04
CA LEU A 117 -0.13 -3.65 -4.56
C LEU A 117 1.37 -3.53 -4.27
N VAL A 118 1.96 -2.35 -4.51
CA VAL A 118 3.38 -2.11 -4.20
C VAL A 118 3.67 -2.36 -2.72
N PHE A 119 2.87 -1.78 -1.83
CA PHE A 119 3.07 -1.95 -0.39
C PHE A 119 2.75 -3.37 0.10
N ILE A 120 1.79 -4.07 -0.51
CA ILE A 120 1.52 -5.49 -0.24
C ILE A 120 2.73 -6.35 -0.60
N ILE A 121 3.33 -6.16 -1.78
CA ILE A 121 4.54 -6.88 -2.21
C ILE A 121 5.69 -6.60 -1.24
N CYS A 122 5.92 -5.35 -0.87
CA CYS A 122 6.95 -5.00 0.12
C CYS A 122 6.69 -5.66 1.49
N THR A 123 5.41 -5.72 1.91
CA THR A 123 5.03 -6.42 3.15
C THR A 123 5.32 -7.91 3.05
N MET A 124 4.98 -8.58 1.94
CA MET A 124 5.29 -9.99 1.74
C MET A 124 6.78 -10.25 1.81
N ILE A 125 7.59 -9.49 1.08
CA ILE A 125 9.06 -9.64 1.07
C ILE A 125 9.64 -9.47 2.49
N THR A 126 9.27 -8.39 3.18
CA THR A 126 9.78 -8.14 4.53
C THR A 126 9.27 -9.15 5.56
N GLY A 127 8.05 -9.66 5.37
CA GLY A 127 7.47 -10.73 6.18
C GLY A 127 8.20 -12.05 6.00
N GLU A 128 8.50 -12.45 4.76
CA GLU A 128 9.28 -13.66 4.47
C GLU A 128 10.72 -13.55 5.00
N MET A 129 11.35 -12.39 4.91
CA MET A 129 12.63 -12.14 5.55
C MET A 129 12.52 -12.35 7.06
N TRP A 130 11.47 -11.80 7.69
CA TRP A 130 11.24 -11.99 9.11
C TRP A 130 11.04 -13.46 9.48
N THR A 131 10.23 -14.24 8.76
CA THR A 131 10.01 -15.67 8.99
C THR A 131 11.31 -16.47 8.84
N ARG A 132 12.16 -16.08 7.88
CA ARG A 132 13.46 -16.73 7.69
C ARG A 132 14.38 -16.53 8.89
N PHE A 133 14.37 -15.35 9.48
CA PHE A 133 15.20 -15.07 10.68
C PHE A 133 14.62 -15.70 11.95
N GLU A 134 13.32 -15.60 12.18
CA GLU A 134 12.69 -16.09 13.41
C GLU A 134 12.44 -17.60 13.41
N TRP A 135 11.87 -18.11 12.31
CA TRP A 135 11.44 -19.52 12.25
C TRP A 135 12.37 -20.40 11.44
N GLY A 136 13.42 -19.85 10.83
CA GLY A 136 14.40 -20.60 10.05
C GLY A 136 13.93 -21.06 8.66
N VAL A 137 12.70 -20.74 8.28
CA VAL A 137 12.06 -21.10 7.00
C VAL A 137 11.54 -19.86 6.30
N TRP A 138 11.45 -19.91 4.95
CA TRP A 138 10.93 -18.79 4.17
C TRP A 138 9.41 -18.66 4.26
N TRP A 139 8.70 -19.78 4.39
CA TRP A 139 7.25 -19.81 4.41
C TRP A 139 6.69 -20.85 5.37
N VAL A 140 5.63 -20.48 6.07
CA VAL A 140 4.76 -21.39 6.82
C VAL A 140 3.30 -21.02 6.53
N TRP A 141 2.43 -22.04 6.52
CA TRP A 141 0.98 -21.82 6.34
C TRP A 141 0.34 -21.35 7.65
N GLU A 142 0.86 -20.29 8.18
CA GLU A 142 0.32 -19.59 9.35
C GLU A 142 -0.87 -18.72 8.95
N PRO A 143 -1.93 -18.59 9.77
CA PRO A 143 -3.16 -17.90 9.39
C PRO A 143 -2.96 -16.48 8.86
N ARG A 144 -2.10 -15.67 9.46
CA ARG A 144 -1.87 -14.28 9.02
C ARG A 144 -1.12 -14.21 7.69
N LEU A 145 -0.09 -15.05 7.50
CA LEU A 145 0.64 -15.11 6.23
C LEU A 145 -0.29 -15.56 5.11
N THR A 146 -1.12 -16.58 5.39
CA THR A 146 -2.07 -17.13 4.43
C THR A 146 -3.13 -16.12 4.02
N THR A 147 -3.76 -15.43 4.97
CA THR A 147 -4.77 -14.40 4.65
C THR A 147 -4.15 -13.23 3.89
N TYR A 148 -2.93 -12.82 4.26
CA TYR A 148 -2.25 -11.73 3.56
C TYR A 148 -1.83 -12.13 2.13
N LEU A 149 -1.46 -13.39 1.90
CA LEU A 149 -1.26 -13.94 0.56
C LEU A 149 -2.56 -13.92 -0.26
N VAL A 150 -3.68 -14.31 0.34
CA VAL A 150 -5.02 -14.24 -0.30
C VAL A 150 -5.34 -12.79 -0.68
N LEU A 151 -5.10 -11.83 0.21
CA LEU A 151 -5.24 -10.40 -0.08
C LEU A 151 -4.43 -10.00 -1.32
N MET A 152 -3.16 -10.40 -1.38
CA MET A 152 -2.29 -10.12 -2.53
C MET A 152 -2.87 -10.68 -3.83
N LEU A 153 -3.35 -11.93 -3.81
CA LEU A 153 -3.94 -12.58 -4.98
C LEU A 153 -5.23 -11.87 -5.45
N ILE A 154 -6.10 -11.42 -4.52
CA ILE A 154 -7.30 -10.65 -4.86
C ILE A 154 -6.92 -9.31 -5.49
N VAL A 155 -5.90 -8.62 -4.96
CA VAL A 155 -5.41 -7.36 -5.52
C VAL A 155 -4.80 -7.57 -6.92
N ILE A 156 -4.08 -8.66 -7.16
CA ILE A 156 -3.60 -9.04 -8.49
C ILE A 156 -4.79 -9.32 -9.42
N ALA A 157 -5.81 -10.06 -8.95
CA ALA A 157 -7.02 -10.33 -9.73
C ALA A 157 -7.75 -9.05 -10.16
N TYR A 158 -7.72 -7.98 -9.34
CA TYR A 158 -8.23 -6.67 -9.75
C TYR A 158 -7.62 -6.19 -11.07
N PHE A 159 -6.29 -6.28 -11.22
CA PHE A 159 -5.60 -5.85 -12.46
C PHE A 159 -5.87 -6.80 -13.64
N VAL A 160 -5.98 -8.10 -13.37
CA VAL A 160 -6.36 -9.09 -14.39
C VAL A 160 -7.76 -8.80 -14.93
N VAL A 161 -8.73 -8.52 -14.07
CA VAL A 161 -10.10 -8.13 -14.46
C VAL A 161 -10.09 -6.84 -15.27
N ARG A 162 -9.32 -5.82 -14.87
CA ARG A 162 -9.19 -4.58 -15.66
C ARG A 162 -8.64 -4.83 -17.05
N SER A 163 -7.68 -5.71 -17.19
CA SER A 163 -7.10 -6.10 -18.47
C SER A 163 -8.09 -6.89 -19.33
N ALA A 164 -8.81 -7.82 -18.74
CA ALA A 164 -9.80 -8.67 -19.46
C ALA A 164 -10.96 -7.85 -20.06
N PHE A 165 -11.36 -6.76 -19.44
CA PHE A 165 -12.41 -5.86 -19.93
C PHE A 165 -11.87 -4.56 -20.51
N ALA A 166 -10.67 -4.54 -21.08
CA ALA A 166 -10.01 -3.34 -21.61
C ALA A 166 -10.85 -2.58 -22.63
N THR A 167 -11.58 -3.31 -23.51
CA THR A 167 -12.42 -2.76 -24.58
C THR A 167 -13.79 -2.25 -24.13
N ASN A 168 -14.24 -2.63 -22.93
CA ASN A 168 -15.54 -2.22 -22.38
C ASN A 168 -15.37 -1.45 -21.08
N ALA A 169 -15.31 -0.12 -21.16
CA ALA A 169 -15.04 0.74 -20.03
C ALA A 169 -16.03 0.56 -18.85
N SER A 170 -17.34 0.41 -19.14
CA SER A 170 -18.34 0.24 -18.08
C SER A 170 -18.15 -1.07 -17.32
N ARG A 171 -17.99 -2.19 -18.04
CA ARG A 171 -17.74 -3.49 -17.40
C ARG A 171 -16.41 -3.50 -16.65
N ARG A 172 -15.35 -2.97 -17.26
CA ARG A 172 -14.05 -2.85 -16.62
C ARG A 172 -14.16 -2.18 -15.27
N CYS A 173 -14.76 -1.00 -15.18
CA CYS A 173 -14.83 -0.23 -13.95
C CYS A 173 -15.75 -0.90 -12.92
N THR A 174 -16.90 -1.45 -13.34
CA THR A 174 -17.84 -2.10 -12.41
C THR A 174 -17.27 -3.37 -11.81
N PHE A 175 -16.72 -4.28 -12.63
CA PHE A 175 -16.12 -5.52 -12.10
C PHE A 175 -14.87 -5.25 -11.28
N SER A 176 -14.03 -4.29 -11.69
CA SER A 176 -12.87 -3.86 -10.89
C SER A 176 -13.29 -3.30 -9.54
N ALA A 177 -14.33 -2.49 -9.48
CA ALA A 177 -14.86 -1.96 -8.23
C ALA A 177 -15.34 -3.09 -7.29
N ALA A 178 -16.01 -4.12 -7.84
CA ALA A 178 -16.45 -5.28 -7.04
C ALA A 178 -15.25 -6.05 -6.45
N VAL A 179 -14.21 -6.32 -7.27
CA VAL A 179 -12.99 -7.00 -6.79
C VAL A 179 -12.23 -6.14 -5.78
N CYS A 180 -12.19 -4.82 -5.96
CA CYS A 180 -11.60 -3.90 -4.98
C CYS A 180 -12.33 -3.97 -3.63
N LEU A 181 -13.66 -4.02 -3.62
CA LEU A 181 -14.43 -4.16 -2.38
C LEU A 181 -14.19 -5.51 -1.72
N LEU A 182 -14.06 -6.59 -2.51
CA LEU A 182 -13.70 -7.92 -1.99
C LEU A 182 -12.31 -7.88 -1.32
N SER A 183 -11.31 -7.22 -1.92
CA SER A 183 -10.00 -7.07 -1.30
C SER A 183 -10.05 -6.28 0.01
N PHE A 184 -10.92 -5.28 0.10
CA PHE A 184 -11.08 -4.51 1.32
C PHE A 184 -11.78 -5.30 2.46
N VAL A 185 -12.69 -6.22 2.13
CA VAL A 185 -13.32 -7.13 3.11
C VAL A 185 -12.29 -8.06 3.74
N ASP A 186 -11.22 -8.43 3.02
CA ASP A 186 -10.16 -9.28 3.55
C ASP A 186 -9.25 -8.54 4.57
N VAL A 187 -9.17 -7.21 4.55
CA VAL A 187 -8.34 -6.42 5.48
C VAL A 187 -8.69 -6.69 6.96
N PRO A 188 -9.97 -6.59 7.41
CA PRO A 188 -10.31 -6.94 8.78
C PRO A 188 -10.06 -8.41 9.10
N ILE A 189 -10.15 -9.32 8.13
CA ILE A 189 -9.81 -10.74 8.30
C ILE A 189 -8.33 -10.89 8.60
N CYS A 190 -7.45 -10.30 7.78
CA CYS A 190 -6.01 -10.27 8.01
C CYS A 190 -5.65 -9.72 9.41
N TYR A 191 -6.38 -8.70 9.88
CA TYR A 191 -6.14 -8.11 11.19
C TYR A 191 -6.61 -9.02 12.34
N ALA A 192 -7.76 -9.67 12.19
CA ALA A 192 -8.44 -10.41 13.25
C ALA A 192 -8.00 -11.87 13.33
N VAL A 193 -7.45 -12.45 12.26
CA VAL A 193 -7.22 -13.91 12.15
C VAL A 193 -6.39 -14.50 13.28
N THR A 194 -5.34 -13.77 13.74
CA THR A 194 -4.51 -14.21 14.89
C THR A 194 -5.24 -14.20 16.23
N ARG A 195 -6.41 -13.54 16.29
CA ARG A 195 -7.28 -13.52 17.47
C ARG A 195 -8.34 -14.63 17.40
N LEU A 196 -8.75 -14.99 16.19
CA LEU A 196 -9.77 -16.00 15.93
C LEU A 196 -9.19 -17.41 15.95
N ILE A 197 -7.90 -17.55 15.64
CA ILE A 197 -7.19 -18.84 15.60
C ILE A 197 -6.13 -18.86 16.70
N PRO A 198 -6.41 -19.51 17.86
CA PRO A 198 -5.50 -19.55 19.02
C PRO A 198 -4.15 -20.21 18.75
N SER A 199 -4.06 -21.08 17.73
CA SER A 199 -2.83 -21.75 17.32
C SER A 199 -1.89 -20.91 16.46
N SER A 200 -2.21 -19.63 16.21
CA SER A 200 -1.34 -18.72 15.46
C SER A 200 -0.05 -18.46 16.25
N ILE A 201 1.07 -18.71 15.62
CA ILE A 201 2.41 -18.44 16.17
C ILE A 201 2.88 -17.01 15.90
N HIS A 202 2.06 -16.22 15.21
CA HIS A 202 2.40 -14.85 14.84
C HIS A 202 2.40 -13.92 16.06
N PRO A 203 3.48 -13.16 16.32
CA PRO A 203 3.56 -12.27 17.48
C PRO A 203 2.46 -11.20 17.49
N VAL A 204 1.82 -10.99 18.63
CA VAL A 204 0.76 -9.97 18.82
C VAL A 204 1.32 -8.78 19.59
N VAL A 205 2.44 -8.23 19.13
CA VAL A 205 3.26 -7.22 19.83
C VAL A 205 2.47 -5.98 20.23
N LEU A 206 1.55 -5.50 19.38
CA LEU A 206 0.76 -4.29 19.66
C LEU A 206 -0.29 -4.48 20.76
N ARG A 207 -0.67 -5.72 21.07
CA ARG A 207 -1.78 -6.01 21.98
C ARG A 207 -1.32 -6.36 23.39
N GLU A 208 -0.18 -7.02 23.51
CA GLU A 208 0.29 -7.61 24.77
C GLU A 208 1.21 -6.70 25.57
N GLY A 209 1.23 -5.39 25.25
CA GLY A 209 2.10 -4.42 25.93
C GLY A 209 3.59 -4.63 25.65
N GLY A 210 3.92 -5.37 24.60
CA GLY A 210 5.31 -5.68 24.21
C GLY A 210 6.11 -4.52 23.63
N LEU A 211 5.50 -3.32 23.49
CA LEU A 211 6.16 -2.11 22.99
C LEU A 211 6.53 -1.18 24.17
N SER A 212 7.82 -0.96 24.40
CA SER A 212 8.26 0.16 25.25
C SER A 212 7.93 1.50 24.58
N GLY A 213 7.96 2.61 25.35
CA GLY A 213 7.73 3.95 24.81
C GLY A 213 8.67 4.29 23.65
N ASP A 214 9.94 3.91 23.76
CA ASP A 214 10.96 4.13 22.74
C ASP A 214 10.70 3.34 21.46
N MET A 215 10.25 2.10 21.60
CA MET A 215 9.83 1.26 20.46
C MET A 215 8.59 1.83 19.76
N ALA A 216 7.61 2.29 20.55
CA ALA A 216 6.40 2.91 20.01
C ALA A 216 6.71 4.20 19.26
N LEU A 217 7.60 5.05 19.80
CA LEU A 217 8.06 6.27 19.14
C LEU A 217 8.73 5.95 17.81
N THR A 218 9.66 4.99 17.80
CA THR A 218 10.36 4.54 16.58
C THR A 218 9.37 4.07 15.53
N LEU A 219 8.40 3.24 15.92
CA LEU A 219 7.33 2.76 15.02
C LEU A 219 6.49 3.90 14.45
N CYS A 220 6.10 4.88 15.29
CA CYS A 220 5.33 6.05 14.85
C CYS A 220 6.12 6.91 13.84
N VAL A 221 7.41 7.15 14.08
CA VAL A 221 8.27 7.89 13.16
C VAL A 221 8.36 7.18 11.81
N CYS A 222 8.59 5.86 11.79
CA CYS A 222 8.59 5.07 10.58
C CYS A 222 7.22 5.11 9.86
N LEU A 223 6.13 4.98 10.61
CA LEU A 223 4.77 5.01 10.06
C LEU A 223 4.48 6.34 9.36
N ILE A 224 4.81 7.48 9.99
CA ILE A 224 4.65 8.80 9.37
C ILE A 224 5.45 8.89 8.08
N GLY A 225 6.69 8.43 8.07
CA GLY A 225 7.55 8.41 6.90
C GLY A 225 6.94 7.60 5.74
N PHE A 226 6.48 6.38 6.01
CA PHE A 226 5.86 5.53 4.99
C PHE A 226 4.49 6.05 4.53
N MET A 227 3.70 6.68 5.41
CA MET A 227 2.44 7.34 5.03
C MET A 227 2.69 8.53 4.08
N CYS A 228 3.68 9.36 4.38
CA CYS A 228 4.10 10.43 3.47
C CYS A 228 4.60 9.87 2.13
N LEU A 229 5.39 8.81 2.14
CA LEU A 229 5.85 8.12 0.92
C LEU A 229 4.68 7.58 0.11
N GLY A 230 3.74 6.87 0.75
CA GLY A 230 2.52 6.37 0.11
C GLY A 230 1.69 7.47 -0.54
N PHE A 231 1.53 8.61 0.15
CA PHE A 231 0.87 9.78 -0.40
C PHE A 231 1.60 10.34 -1.63
N VAL A 232 2.92 10.50 -1.57
CA VAL A 232 3.73 10.99 -2.70
C VAL A 232 3.60 10.06 -3.90
N LEU A 233 3.76 8.75 -3.70
CA LEU A 233 3.63 7.75 -4.76
C LEU A 233 2.22 7.77 -5.38
N TYR A 234 1.17 7.86 -4.56
CA TYR A 234 -0.21 8.00 -5.05
C TYR A 234 -0.35 9.23 -5.94
N ARG A 235 0.17 10.38 -5.53
CA ARG A 235 0.11 11.63 -6.28
C ARG A 235 0.85 11.55 -7.62
N LEU A 236 2.01 10.93 -7.64
CA LEU A 236 2.80 10.71 -8.86
C LEU A 236 2.07 9.80 -9.84
N VAL A 237 1.57 8.65 -9.38
CA VAL A 237 0.80 7.70 -10.20
C VAL A 237 -0.49 8.34 -10.72
N PHE A 238 -1.18 9.11 -9.90
CA PHE A 238 -2.40 9.83 -10.31
C PHE A 238 -2.09 10.89 -11.36
N GLY A 239 -1.02 11.67 -11.19
CA GLY A 239 -0.55 12.66 -12.16
C GLY A 239 -0.21 12.00 -13.51
N GLN A 240 0.58 10.92 -13.49
CA GLN A 240 0.95 10.16 -14.68
C GLN A 240 -0.29 9.61 -15.41
N THR A 241 -1.24 9.02 -14.67
CA THR A 241 -2.46 8.46 -15.25
C THR A 241 -3.30 9.55 -15.92
N ARG A 242 -3.43 10.72 -15.32
CA ARG A 242 -4.16 11.85 -15.93
C ARG A 242 -3.48 12.38 -17.19
N VAL A 243 -2.15 12.49 -17.19
CA VAL A 243 -1.40 12.90 -18.39
C VAL A 243 -1.62 11.90 -19.51
N SER A 244 -1.49 10.60 -19.23
CA SER A 244 -1.72 9.53 -20.22
C SER A 244 -3.14 9.57 -20.80
N GLN A 245 -4.16 9.71 -19.93
CA GLN A 245 -5.56 9.82 -20.40
C GLN A 245 -5.78 11.05 -21.30
N ARG A 246 -5.19 12.20 -20.93
CA ARG A 246 -5.31 13.43 -21.72
C ARG A 246 -4.61 13.31 -23.07
N THR A 247 -3.42 12.70 -23.10
CA THR A 247 -2.69 12.44 -24.35
C THR A 247 -3.49 11.54 -25.28
N ALA A 248 -4.08 10.45 -24.76
CA ALA A 248 -4.93 9.57 -25.56
C ALA A 248 -6.15 10.30 -26.13
N GLN A 249 -6.79 11.17 -25.35
CA GLN A 249 -7.92 11.99 -25.85
C GLN A 249 -7.51 12.96 -26.95
N LEU A 250 -6.34 13.60 -26.84
CA LEU A 250 -5.83 14.51 -27.86
C LEU A 250 -5.50 13.77 -29.17
N ILE A 251 -4.89 12.59 -29.08
CA ILE A 251 -4.60 11.75 -30.25
C ILE A 251 -5.90 11.37 -30.96
N ASP A 252 -6.93 10.90 -30.25
CA ASP A 252 -8.25 10.57 -30.80
C ASP A 252 -8.92 11.79 -31.47
N GLN A 253 -8.77 12.99 -30.91
CA GLN A 253 -9.30 14.20 -31.51
C GLN A 253 -8.59 14.57 -32.83
N VAL A 254 -7.26 14.45 -32.87
CA VAL A 254 -6.46 14.72 -34.08
C VAL A 254 -6.81 13.73 -35.18
N SER A 255 -6.84 12.42 -34.87
CA SER A 255 -7.23 11.40 -35.87
C SER A 255 -8.60 11.64 -36.49
N LYS A 256 -9.60 12.01 -35.65
CA LYS A 256 -10.95 12.34 -36.13
C LYS A 256 -10.98 13.60 -36.98
N GLN A 257 -10.10 14.57 -36.74
CA GLN A 257 -9.99 15.75 -37.58
C GLN A 257 -9.35 15.42 -38.92
N GLU A 258 -8.32 14.57 -38.96
CA GLU A 258 -7.67 14.11 -40.19
C GLU A 258 -8.67 13.36 -41.08
N GLU A 259 -9.42 12.39 -40.52
CA GLU A 259 -10.49 11.65 -41.23
C GLU A 259 -11.59 12.55 -41.80
N ALA A 260 -11.85 13.72 -41.21
CA ALA A 260 -12.85 14.66 -41.68
C ALA A 260 -12.36 15.57 -42.82
N TYR A 261 -11.05 15.60 -43.09
CA TYR A 261 -10.46 16.37 -44.20
C TYR A 261 -10.16 15.52 -45.46
N GLU A 262 -10.22 14.18 -45.33
CA GLU A 262 -10.18 13.24 -46.45
C GLU A 262 -11.57 12.99 -47.03
#